data_738cf71fb1a9833e029c9a36207dfb6f
#
_entry.id   738cf71fb1a9833e029c9a36207dfb6f
#
_cell.length_a   1.000
_cell.length_b   1.000
_cell.length_c   1.000
_cell.angle_alpha   90.00
_cell.angle_beta   90.00
_cell.angle_gamma   90.00
#
_symmetry.space_group_name_H-M   'P 1'
#
loop_
_entity.id
_entity.type
_entity.pdbx_description
1 polymer ?
#
loop_
_entity_poly.entity_id
_entity_poly.type
_entity_poly.pdbx_seq_one_letter_code
_entity_poly.pdbx_strand_id
1 'polypeptide(L)'
;MNEKNEIILFENQGVKLEVNLKDETVWLTQKQMAELFDKDRRTITRHIQNIYKDGELEENSVCSFFEHTANDGKTYTVQYYNLEMILSIGYRVKSKRGIMFRRWANSILKQYLLNGHVINKERCIAHSDNIIKINNTINDMNSRLSNVELRLDNLTSIDIYK
;
A
#
# COMPACT_ATOMS: atom_id res chain seq x y z
N MET A 1 -0.16 16.15 2.91
CA MET A 1 -1.35 15.27 2.83
C MET A 1 -0.87 13.84 3.00
N ASN A 2 -1.08 13.26 4.19
CA ASN A 2 -0.76 11.85 4.41
C ASN A 2 -1.86 11.01 3.76
N GLU A 3 -1.60 10.47 2.59
CA GLU A 3 -2.42 9.39 2.05
C GLU A 3 -2.20 8.16 2.94
N LYS A 4 -3.15 7.91 3.82
CA LYS A 4 -3.26 6.65 4.54
C LYS A 4 -3.66 5.59 3.50
N ASN A 5 -2.69 4.99 2.87
CA ASN A 5 -2.94 3.84 2.02
C ASN A 5 -3.11 2.61 2.94
N GLU A 6 -4.34 2.20 3.13
CA GLU A 6 -4.70 0.95 3.82
C GLU A 6 -4.26 -0.22 2.93
N ILE A 7 -3.10 -0.82 3.23
CA ILE A 7 -2.72 -2.09 2.62
C ILE A 7 -3.13 -3.21 3.56
N ILE A 8 -4.03 -4.06 3.11
CA ILE A 8 -4.33 -5.32 3.75
C ILE A 8 -3.16 -6.27 3.48
N LEU A 9 -2.17 -6.26 4.37
CA LEU A 9 -1.01 -7.17 4.26
C LEU A 9 -1.39 -8.64 4.43
N PHE A 10 -2.57 -8.91 5.01
CA PHE A 10 -2.96 -10.26 5.35
C PHE A 10 -4.48 -10.40 5.55
N GLU A 11 -5.18 -10.89 4.55
CA GLU A 11 -6.63 -11.06 4.55
C GLU A 11 -7.05 -12.49 4.97
N ASN A 12 -6.66 -12.93 6.17
CA ASN A 12 -7.25 -14.12 6.77
C ASN A 12 -7.36 -13.93 8.28
N GLN A 13 -8.57 -13.69 8.76
CA GLN A 13 -8.99 -13.48 10.15
C GLN A 13 -8.94 -12.02 10.69
N GLY A 14 -9.28 -11.01 9.85
CA GLY A 14 -9.76 -9.73 10.37
C GLY A 14 -8.70 -8.79 10.97
N VAL A 15 -7.42 -8.94 10.67
CA VAL A 15 -6.40 -7.97 11.05
C VAL A 15 -6.24 -6.98 9.91
N LYS A 16 -6.90 -5.83 10.03
CA LYS A 16 -6.62 -4.65 9.19
C LYS A 16 -5.51 -3.85 9.86
N LEU A 17 -4.37 -3.73 9.20
CA LEU A 17 -3.28 -2.86 9.63
C LEU A 17 -3.25 -1.62 8.74
N GLU A 18 -3.34 -0.45 9.37
CA GLU A 18 -3.00 0.79 8.68
C GLU A 18 -1.49 0.80 8.42
N VAL A 19 -1.10 0.84 7.16
CA VAL A 19 0.29 0.75 6.73
C VAL A 19 0.69 2.04 6.04
N ASN A 20 1.81 2.60 6.43
CA ASN A 20 2.41 3.71 5.71
C ASN A 20 3.17 3.16 4.49
N LEU A 21 2.73 3.57 3.29
CA LEU A 21 3.49 3.38 2.06
C LEU A 21 4.37 4.60 1.84
N LYS A 22 5.66 4.39 1.81
CA LYS A 22 6.63 5.39 1.42
C LYS A 22 7.75 4.68 0.65
N ASP A 23 8.19 5.28 -0.44
CA ASP A 23 9.28 4.77 -1.25
C ASP A 23 9.05 3.32 -1.77
N GLU A 24 7.79 3.03 -2.19
CA GLU A 24 7.35 1.72 -2.71
C GLU A 24 7.45 0.54 -1.72
N THR A 25 7.66 0.83 -0.43
CA THR A 25 7.73 -0.19 0.61
C THR A 25 6.74 0.08 1.76
N VAL A 26 6.52 -0.95 2.55
CA VAL A 26 5.64 -0.95 3.72
C VAL A 26 6.46 -0.63 4.97
N TRP A 27 5.98 0.28 5.80
CA TRP A 27 6.61 0.66 7.05
C TRP A 27 5.71 0.36 8.23
N LEU A 28 6.20 -0.41 9.21
CA LEU A 28 5.49 -0.73 10.46
C LEU A 28 6.32 -0.34 11.68
N THR A 29 5.62 0.09 12.73
CA THR A 29 6.20 0.26 14.06
C THR A 29 6.35 -1.10 14.76
N GLN A 30 7.15 -1.17 15.83
CA GLN A 30 7.23 -2.38 16.67
C GLN A 30 5.86 -2.76 17.26
N LYS A 31 5.00 -1.78 17.57
CA LYS A 31 3.65 -2.03 18.08
C LYS A 31 2.78 -2.71 17.03
N GLN A 32 2.79 -2.22 15.81
CA GLN A 32 2.05 -2.80 14.68
C GLN A 32 2.56 -4.21 14.33
N MET A 33 3.87 -4.44 14.38
CA MET A 33 4.43 -5.79 14.19
C MET A 33 4.06 -6.75 15.33
N ALA A 34 3.99 -6.27 16.55
CA ALA A 34 3.53 -7.06 17.70
C ALA A 34 2.08 -7.50 17.52
N GLU A 35 1.22 -6.60 17.05
CA GLU A 35 -0.17 -6.88 16.72
C GLU A 35 -0.29 -7.83 15.51
N LEU A 36 0.46 -7.59 14.43
CA LEU A 36 0.49 -8.43 13.23
C LEU A 36 0.81 -9.89 13.57
N PHE A 37 1.84 -10.12 14.38
CA PHE A 37 2.35 -11.47 14.69
C PHE A 37 1.78 -12.07 15.96
N ASP A 38 0.86 -11.38 16.64
CA ASP A 38 0.28 -11.81 17.92
C ASP A 38 1.38 -12.15 18.94
N LYS A 39 2.24 -11.15 19.20
CA LYS A 39 3.36 -11.20 20.13
C LYS A 39 3.45 -9.90 20.93
N ASP A 40 4.06 -10.01 22.12
CA ASP A 40 4.39 -8.80 22.88
C ASP A 40 5.52 -8.00 22.21
N ARG A 41 5.55 -6.69 22.45
CA ARG A 41 6.54 -5.78 21.89
C ARG A 41 7.98 -6.19 22.26
N ARG A 42 8.22 -6.73 23.47
CA ARG A 42 9.55 -7.16 23.92
C ARG A 42 10.09 -8.31 23.05
N THR A 43 9.21 -9.24 22.67
CA THR A 43 9.56 -10.32 21.75
C THR A 43 9.96 -9.78 20.38
N ILE A 44 9.22 -8.81 19.83
CA ILE A 44 9.57 -8.16 18.56
C ILE A 44 10.92 -7.44 18.69
N THR A 45 11.13 -6.64 19.73
CA THR A 45 12.41 -5.97 19.99
C THR A 45 13.58 -6.96 20.02
N ARG A 46 13.41 -8.09 20.71
CA ARG A 46 14.45 -9.13 20.78
C ARG A 46 14.75 -9.75 19.40
N HIS A 47 13.73 -9.97 18.57
CA HIS A 47 13.95 -10.44 17.20
C HIS A 47 14.72 -9.43 16.37
N ILE A 48 14.38 -8.15 16.43
CA ILE A 48 15.10 -7.06 15.75
C ILE A 48 16.58 -7.05 16.16
N GLN A 49 16.85 -7.07 17.47
CA GLN A 49 18.22 -7.09 17.99
C GLN A 49 19.03 -8.32 17.51
N ASN A 50 18.38 -9.49 17.45
CA ASN A 50 19.02 -10.70 16.96
C ASN A 50 19.31 -10.61 15.45
N ILE A 51 18.40 -10.04 14.64
CA ILE A 51 18.60 -9.83 13.20
C ILE A 51 19.83 -8.96 12.96
N TYR A 52 19.98 -7.85 13.69
CA TYR A 52 21.18 -7.00 13.60
C TYR A 52 22.43 -7.71 14.09
N LYS A 53 22.36 -8.43 15.22
CA LYS A 53 23.49 -9.17 15.77
C LYS A 53 23.98 -10.29 14.83
N ASP A 54 23.06 -10.95 14.16
CA ASP A 54 23.35 -12.03 13.20
C ASP A 54 23.88 -11.47 11.85
N GLY A 55 23.87 -10.14 11.66
CA GLY A 55 24.28 -9.48 10.42
C GLY A 55 23.34 -9.74 9.24
N GLU A 56 22.09 -10.16 9.50
CA GLU A 56 21.11 -10.43 8.46
C GLU A 56 20.64 -9.12 7.78
N LEU A 57 20.46 -8.04 8.56
CA LEU A 57 20.07 -6.73 8.07
C LEU A 57 20.85 -5.63 8.81
N GLU A 58 21.14 -4.55 8.10
CA GLU A 58 21.76 -3.35 8.69
C GLU A 58 20.68 -2.36 9.17
N GLU A 59 20.87 -1.77 10.36
CA GLU A 59 19.87 -0.86 10.95
C GLU A 59 19.55 0.31 10.04
N ASN A 60 20.55 0.92 9.42
CA ASN A 60 20.39 2.10 8.56
C ASN A 60 19.59 1.82 7.28
N SER A 61 19.53 0.56 6.83
CA SER A 61 18.80 0.17 5.61
C SER A 61 17.35 -0.15 5.86
N VAL A 62 16.99 -0.57 7.06
CA VAL A 62 15.65 -1.13 7.37
C VAL A 62 14.85 -0.34 8.39
N CYS A 63 15.44 0.72 8.96
CA CYS A 63 14.84 1.54 10.00
C CYS A 63 14.80 3.01 9.57
N SER A 64 13.70 3.68 9.84
CA SER A 64 13.54 5.12 9.62
C SER A 64 12.71 5.75 10.72
N PHE A 65 12.88 7.06 10.91
CA PHE A 65 12.15 7.83 11.90
C PHE A 65 11.17 8.78 11.20
N PHE A 66 9.90 8.69 11.56
CA PHE A 66 8.87 9.60 11.05
C PHE A 66 8.26 10.40 12.20
N GLU A 67 7.96 11.65 11.92
CA GLU A 67 7.22 12.50 12.84
C GLU A 67 5.72 12.18 12.79
N HIS A 68 5.15 11.99 13.95
CA HIS A 68 3.72 11.79 14.14
C HIS A 68 3.16 12.85 15.06
N THR A 69 2.22 13.66 14.58
CA THR A 69 1.51 14.64 15.41
C THR A 69 0.31 13.94 16.06
N ALA A 70 0.33 13.86 17.38
CA ALA A 70 -0.76 13.28 18.17
C ALA A 70 -1.95 14.25 18.28
N ASN A 71 -3.08 13.75 18.75
CA ASN A 71 -4.31 14.53 18.94
C ASN A 71 -4.16 15.70 19.96
N ASP A 72 -3.12 15.67 20.79
CA ASP A 72 -2.75 16.74 21.72
C ASP A 72 -1.94 17.88 21.07
N GLY A 73 -1.69 17.80 19.75
CA GLY A 73 -0.91 18.76 18.97
C GLY A 73 0.61 18.64 19.15
N LYS A 74 1.11 17.64 19.91
CA LYS A 74 2.53 17.37 20.05
C LYS A 74 3.05 16.45 18.96
N THR A 75 4.25 16.75 18.49
CA THR A 75 4.95 15.91 17.51
C THR A 75 5.88 14.96 18.21
N TYR A 76 5.75 13.66 17.91
CA TYR A 76 6.58 12.58 18.41
C TYR A 76 7.34 11.93 17.26
N THR A 77 8.61 11.69 17.45
CA THR A 77 9.42 10.91 16.52
C THR A 77 9.19 9.42 16.80
N VAL A 78 8.69 8.70 15.81
CA VAL A 78 8.38 7.27 15.92
C VAL A 78 9.28 6.48 14.96
N GLN A 79 9.83 5.39 15.46
CA GLN A 79 10.67 4.48 14.70
C GLN A 79 9.82 3.48 13.92
N TYR A 80 10.09 3.37 12.62
CA TYR A 80 9.44 2.46 11.69
C TYR A 80 10.45 1.52 11.05
N TYR A 81 9.99 0.38 10.62
CA TYR A 81 10.77 -0.68 9.98
C TYR A 81 10.15 -1.06 8.65
N ASN A 82 10.99 -1.27 7.65
CA ASN A 82 10.56 -1.57 6.29
C ASN A 82 10.13 -3.04 6.12
N LEU A 83 9.70 -3.39 4.89
CA LEU A 83 9.23 -4.73 4.56
C LEU A 83 10.26 -5.83 4.81
N GLU A 84 11.55 -5.56 4.60
CA GLU A 84 12.61 -6.55 4.83
C GLU A 84 12.68 -6.96 6.30
N MET A 85 12.64 -6.00 7.22
CA MET A 85 12.59 -6.30 8.66
C MET A 85 11.30 -7.05 9.04
N ILE A 86 10.16 -6.66 8.47
CA ILE A 86 8.88 -7.34 8.72
C ILE A 86 8.94 -8.81 8.28
N LEU A 87 9.50 -9.08 7.11
CA LEU A 87 9.68 -10.44 6.59
C LEU A 87 10.61 -11.25 7.49
N SER A 88 11.79 -10.73 7.85
CA SER A 88 12.76 -11.41 8.72
C SER A 88 12.17 -11.77 10.07
N ILE A 89 11.41 -10.87 10.69
CA ILE A 89 10.66 -11.15 11.92
C ILE A 89 9.60 -12.24 11.69
N GLY A 90 8.83 -12.14 10.61
CA GLY A 90 7.77 -13.09 10.26
C GLY A 90 8.28 -14.52 10.11
N TYR A 91 9.50 -14.71 9.62
CA TYR A 91 10.14 -16.03 9.55
C TYR A 91 10.68 -16.53 10.89
N ARG A 92 10.98 -15.65 11.83
CA ARG A 92 11.54 -16.02 13.16
C ARG A 92 10.49 -16.21 14.25
N VAL A 93 9.31 -15.56 14.16
CA VAL A 93 8.29 -15.62 15.21
C VAL A 93 7.61 -16.98 15.28
N LYS A 94 7.46 -17.50 16.52
CA LYS A 94 6.73 -18.74 16.81
C LYS A 94 5.32 -18.40 17.28
N SER A 95 4.40 -18.11 16.34
CA SER A 95 2.99 -17.87 16.62
C SER A 95 2.10 -18.45 15.52
N LYS A 96 0.81 -18.64 15.80
CA LYS A 96 -0.16 -19.05 14.77
C LYS A 96 -0.18 -18.06 13.59
N ARG A 97 -0.19 -16.75 13.88
CA ARG A 97 -0.14 -15.69 12.86
C ARG A 97 1.18 -15.72 12.08
N GLY A 98 2.32 -15.97 12.71
CA GLY A 98 3.60 -16.16 12.03
C GLY A 98 3.60 -17.35 11.06
N ILE A 99 2.96 -18.48 11.45
CA ILE A 99 2.79 -19.64 10.53
C ILE A 99 1.95 -19.25 9.32
N MET A 100 0.83 -18.55 9.54
CA MET A 100 -0.05 -18.08 8.46
C MET A 100 0.68 -17.11 7.53
N PHE A 101 1.41 -16.15 8.10
CA PHE A 101 2.23 -15.20 7.34
C PHE A 101 3.24 -15.92 6.43
N ARG A 102 3.98 -16.91 6.95
CA ARG A 102 4.94 -17.68 6.14
C ARG A 102 4.27 -18.48 5.03
N ARG A 103 3.10 -19.08 5.28
CA ARG A 103 2.32 -19.79 4.25
C ARG A 103 1.90 -18.83 3.13
N TRP A 104 1.41 -17.66 3.51
CA TRP A 104 1.04 -16.62 2.55
C TRP A 104 2.26 -16.13 1.75
N ALA A 105 3.36 -15.74 2.41
CA ALA A 105 4.59 -15.29 1.74
C ALA A 105 5.13 -16.35 0.76
N ASN A 106 5.15 -17.62 1.18
CA ASN A 106 5.56 -18.73 0.32
C ASN A 106 4.61 -18.95 -0.86
N SER A 107 3.30 -18.72 -0.69
CA SER A 107 2.35 -18.83 -1.81
C SER A 107 2.59 -17.74 -2.86
N ILE A 108 2.87 -16.51 -2.44
CA ILE A 108 3.22 -15.39 -3.32
C ILE A 108 4.52 -15.68 -4.08
N LEU A 109 5.56 -16.10 -3.36
CA LEU A 109 6.85 -16.45 -3.96
C LEU A 109 6.70 -17.60 -4.98
N LYS A 110 5.93 -18.65 -4.63
CA LYS A 110 5.64 -19.75 -5.53
C LYS A 110 4.92 -19.29 -6.79
N GLN A 111 3.91 -18.44 -6.67
CA GLN A 111 3.20 -17.87 -7.83
C GLN A 111 4.15 -17.07 -8.72
N TYR A 112 5.01 -16.26 -8.13
CA TYR A 112 6.00 -15.49 -8.87
C TYR A 112 6.99 -16.39 -9.64
N LEU A 113 7.54 -17.41 -8.98
CA LEU A 113 8.50 -18.33 -9.59
C LEU A 113 7.89 -19.18 -10.72
N LEU A 114 6.61 -19.57 -10.58
CA LEU A 114 5.94 -20.42 -11.59
C LEU A 114 5.39 -19.61 -12.77
N ASN A 115 4.88 -18.40 -12.51
CA ASN A 115 4.14 -17.62 -13.51
C ASN A 115 4.95 -16.42 -14.03
N GLY A 116 6.10 -16.11 -13.43
CA GLY A 116 6.90 -14.92 -13.73
C GLY A 116 6.30 -13.60 -13.27
N HIS A 117 5.09 -13.62 -12.69
CA HIS A 117 4.42 -12.43 -12.15
C HIS A 117 3.41 -12.79 -11.07
N VAL A 118 3.09 -11.81 -10.21
CA VAL A 118 2.00 -11.89 -9.24
C VAL A 118 1.02 -10.76 -9.52
N ILE A 119 -0.23 -11.12 -9.81
CA ILE A 119 -1.29 -10.14 -10.06
C ILE A 119 -2.04 -9.90 -8.76
N ASN A 120 -2.03 -8.66 -8.28
CA ASN A 120 -2.94 -8.23 -7.22
C ASN A 120 -4.31 -7.96 -7.84
N LYS A 121 -5.22 -8.93 -7.73
CA LYS A 121 -6.56 -8.88 -8.35
C LYS A 121 -7.37 -7.67 -7.88
N GLU A 122 -7.29 -7.28 -6.61
CA GLU A 122 -8.02 -6.15 -6.06
C GLU A 122 -7.54 -4.81 -6.65
N ARG A 123 -6.22 -4.63 -6.77
CA ARG A 123 -5.66 -3.46 -7.46
C ARG A 123 -6.02 -3.45 -8.95
N CYS A 124 -6.06 -4.61 -9.61
CA CYS A 124 -6.50 -4.70 -11.01
C CYS A 124 -7.98 -4.32 -11.17
N ILE A 125 -8.87 -4.75 -10.26
CA ILE A 125 -10.29 -4.37 -10.27
C ILE A 125 -10.44 -2.87 -10.04
N ALA A 126 -9.77 -2.30 -9.03
CA ALA A 126 -9.80 -0.86 -8.75
C ALA A 126 -9.27 -0.03 -9.94
N HIS A 127 -8.23 -0.50 -10.63
CA HIS A 127 -7.74 0.13 -11.87
C HIS A 127 -8.76 0.04 -12.99
N SER A 128 -9.42 -1.10 -13.17
CA SER A 128 -10.48 -1.28 -14.19
C SER A 128 -11.65 -0.35 -13.95
N ASP A 129 -12.10 -0.20 -12.72
CA ASP A 129 -13.18 0.73 -12.35
C ASP A 129 -12.80 2.19 -12.62
N ASN A 130 -11.54 2.57 -12.37
CA ASN A 130 -11.04 3.91 -12.67
C ASN A 130 -10.98 4.14 -14.20
N ILE A 131 -10.54 3.17 -14.98
CA ILE A 131 -10.52 3.24 -16.45
C ILE A 131 -11.94 3.41 -17.00
N ILE A 132 -12.92 2.68 -16.47
CA ILE A 132 -14.33 2.82 -16.86
C ILE A 132 -14.85 4.23 -16.55
N LYS A 133 -14.56 4.78 -15.36
CA LYS A 133 -14.93 6.16 -15.00
C LYS A 133 -14.30 7.18 -15.93
N ILE A 134 -13.01 7.04 -16.24
CA ILE A 134 -12.30 7.95 -17.16
C ILE A 134 -12.92 7.88 -18.56
N ASN A 135 -13.19 6.68 -19.09
CA ASN A 135 -13.83 6.51 -20.40
C ASN A 135 -15.23 7.14 -20.45
N ASN A 136 -16.03 7.00 -19.38
CA ASN A 136 -17.34 7.65 -19.30
C ASN A 136 -17.22 9.18 -19.31
N THR A 137 -16.23 9.73 -18.60
CA THR A 137 -15.96 11.18 -18.60
C THR A 137 -15.51 11.67 -19.99
N ILE A 138 -14.66 10.93 -20.67
CA ILE A 138 -14.22 11.25 -22.05
C ILE A 138 -15.42 11.25 -23.00
N ASN A 139 -16.31 10.28 -22.91
CA ASN A 139 -17.51 10.20 -23.76
C ASN A 139 -18.45 11.39 -23.50
N ASP A 140 -18.66 11.79 -22.25
CA ASP A 140 -19.43 13.00 -21.90
C ASP A 140 -18.80 14.26 -22.48
N MET A 141 -17.48 14.41 -22.33
CA MET A 141 -16.73 15.55 -22.89
C MET A 141 -16.85 15.60 -24.42
N ASN A 142 -16.71 14.47 -25.11
CA ASN A 142 -16.85 14.38 -26.56
C ASN A 142 -18.27 14.79 -27.00
N SER A 143 -19.32 14.31 -26.31
CA SER A 143 -20.69 14.70 -26.59
C SER A 143 -20.94 16.19 -26.42
N ARG A 144 -20.35 16.79 -25.38
CA ARG A 144 -20.42 18.25 -25.14
C ARG A 144 -19.67 19.03 -26.22
N LEU A 145 -18.50 18.54 -26.62
CA LEU A 145 -17.70 19.16 -27.69
C LEU A 145 -18.47 19.17 -29.01
N SER A 146 -19.05 18.04 -29.42
CA SER A 146 -19.88 17.95 -30.65
C SER A 146 -21.09 18.88 -30.61
N ASN A 147 -21.71 19.07 -29.45
CA ASN A 147 -22.80 20.04 -29.32
C ASN A 147 -22.32 21.50 -29.45
N VAL A 148 -21.11 21.80 -28.99
CA VAL A 148 -20.51 23.15 -29.15
C VAL A 148 -20.15 23.38 -30.60
N GLU A 149 -19.58 22.42 -31.30
CA GLU A 149 -19.24 22.46 -32.73
C GLU A 149 -20.50 22.75 -33.57
N LEU A 150 -21.59 21.97 -33.35
CA LEU A 150 -22.88 22.20 -34.02
C LEU A 150 -23.45 23.59 -33.79
N ARG A 151 -23.28 24.16 -32.62
CA ARG A 151 -23.74 25.52 -32.29
C ARG A 151 -22.87 26.57 -32.98
N LEU A 152 -21.56 26.37 -33.09
CA LEU A 152 -20.63 27.22 -33.82
C LEU A 152 -20.95 27.25 -35.34
N ASP A 153 -21.17 26.06 -35.94
CA ASP A 153 -21.53 25.94 -37.35
C ASP A 153 -22.86 26.65 -37.68
N ASN A 154 -23.84 26.56 -36.78
CA ASN A 154 -25.10 27.28 -36.90
C ASN A 154 -24.93 28.80 -36.80
N LEU A 155 -24.02 29.29 -35.97
CA LEU A 155 -23.74 30.73 -35.84
C LEU A 155 -22.99 31.27 -37.08
N THR A 156 -22.02 30.51 -37.59
CA THR A 156 -21.27 30.91 -38.80
C THR A 156 -22.11 30.86 -40.07
N SER A 157 -23.14 29.99 -40.13
CA SER A 157 -24.06 29.93 -41.28
C SER A 157 -25.05 31.10 -41.34
N ILE A 158 -25.31 31.82 -40.22
CA ILE A 158 -26.21 32.96 -40.13
C ILE A 158 -25.53 34.23 -40.64
N ASP A 159 -24.20 34.37 -40.52
CA ASP A 159 -23.46 35.60 -40.93
C ASP A 159 -23.16 35.69 -42.44
N ILE A 160 -23.44 34.66 -43.23
CA ILE A 160 -23.15 34.61 -44.67
C ILE A 160 -24.34 35.21 -45.51
N TYR A 161 -25.50 35.50 -44.90
CA TYR A 161 -26.69 36.03 -45.58
C TYR A 161 -27.09 37.43 -45.17
N LYS A 162 -26.11 38.29 -44.79
CA LYS A 162 -26.33 39.76 -44.66
C LYS A 162 -25.57 40.56 -45.70
#